data_916fc7cc45921a5472d817ba174b0d3d
#
_entry.id   916fc7cc45921a5472d817ba174b0d3d
#
_cell.length_a   1.000
_cell.length_b   1.000
_cell.length_c   1.000
_cell.angle_alpha   90.00
_cell.angle_beta   90.00
_cell.angle_gamma   90.00
#
_symmetry.space_group_name_H-M   'P 1'
#
loop_
_entity.id
_entity.type
_entity.pdbx_description
1 polymer ?
#
loop_
_entity_poly.entity_id
_entity_poly.type
_entity_poly.pdbx_seq_one_letter_code
_entity_poly.pdbx_strand_id
1 'polypeptide(L)'
;MTKYTRQALPERDYRELLGTAIYVFNCNNAFIIEIIKKNDVNNKYNWYRMTDLESGKLIKTVHEMISLKYGTEVENLYSKIIEKRNRIIHSFGITAENGEQILATKTKIKEGNQQFRITEEFLLEFIKLNDELSDKIYKIRGY
;
A
#
# COMPACT_ATOMS: atom_id res chain seq x y z
N MET A 1 -32.03 -1.41 6.72
CA MET A 1 -30.61 -1.26 6.42
C MET A 1 -29.89 -2.58 6.61
N THR A 2 -29.17 -2.99 5.62
CA THR A 2 -28.43 -4.26 5.67
C THR A 2 -27.13 -4.09 6.39
N LYS A 3 -26.89 -4.89 7.42
CA LYS A 3 -25.59 -4.95 8.09
C LYS A 3 -24.87 -6.21 7.64
N TYR A 4 -23.68 -6.05 7.15
CA TYR A 4 -22.84 -7.18 6.74
C TYR A 4 -22.19 -7.89 7.93
N THR A 5 -22.14 -7.23 9.08
CA THR A 5 -21.45 -7.70 10.28
C THR A 5 -22.13 -7.21 11.54
N ARG A 6 -21.85 -7.86 12.66
CA ARG A 6 -22.30 -7.42 13.98
C ARG A 6 -21.47 -6.27 14.54
N GLN A 7 -20.30 -6.04 13.95
CA GLN A 7 -19.42 -5.00 14.43
C GLN A 7 -19.92 -3.63 14.02
N ALA A 8 -19.69 -2.64 14.86
CA ALA A 8 -19.92 -1.26 14.50
C ALA A 8 -18.92 -0.85 13.44
N LEU A 9 -19.40 -0.29 12.34
CA LEU A 9 -18.57 0.06 11.19
C LEU A 9 -18.26 1.55 11.21
N PRO A 10 -17.11 1.95 10.64
CA PRO A 10 -16.83 3.35 10.35
C PRO A 10 -17.90 3.96 9.45
N GLU A 11 -17.97 5.27 9.42
CA GLU A 11 -18.84 5.99 8.49
C GLU A 11 -18.52 5.65 7.04
N ARG A 12 -19.49 5.85 6.18
CA ARG A 12 -19.39 5.50 4.75
C ARG A 12 -18.18 6.12 4.08
N ASP A 13 -17.95 7.41 4.29
CA ASP A 13 -16.82 8.10 3.65
C ASP A 13 -15.48 7.52 4.07
N TYR A 14 -15.33 7.20 5.35
CA TYR A 14 -14.13 6.55 5.86
C TYR A 14 -13.91 5.17 5.22
N ARG A 15 -14.99 4.37 5.13
CA ARG A 15 -14.93 3.05 4.51
C ARG A 15 -14.58 3.13 3.02
N GLU A 16 -15.09 4.15 2.32
CA GLU A 16 -14.79 4.38 0.92
C GLU A 16 -13.30 4.69 0.73
N LEU A 17 -12.75 5.58 1.56
CA LEU A 17 -11.33 5.91 1.51
C LEU A 17 -10.45 4.69 1.84
N LEU A 18 -10.82 3.94 2.85
CA LEU A 18 -10.09 2.74 3.25
C LEU A 18 -10.08 1.70 2.12
N GLY A 19 -11.23 1.43 1.53
CA GLY A 19 -11.35 0.49 0.41
C GLY A 19 -10.57 0.97 -0.82
N THR A 20 -10.68 2.26 -1.14
CA THR A 20 -9.93 2.85 -2.25
C THR A 20 -8.43 2.73 -2.02
N ALA A 21 -7.96 3.02 -0.81
CA ALA A 21 -6.55 2.94 -0.45
C ALA A 21 -5.98 1.53 -0.72
N ILE A 22 -6.68 0.50 -0.26
CA ILE A 22 -6.22 -0.88 -0.44
C ILE A 22 -6.30 -1.29 -1.92
N TYR A 23 -7.36 -0.91 -2.61
CA TYR A 23 -7.54 -1.25 -4.02
C TYR A 23 -6.44 -0.66 -4.91
N VAL A 24 -6.16 0.64 -4.77
CA VAL A 24 -5.15 1.29 -5.62
C VAL A 24 -3.75 0.78 -5.31
N PHE A 25 -3.46 0.46 -4.05
CA PHE A 25 -2.20 -0.16 -3.70
C PHE A 25 -2.05 -1.53 -4.39
N ASN A 26 -3.08 -2.37 -4.31
CA ASN A 26 -3.04 -3.69 -4.92
C ASN A 26 -2.87 -3.62 -6.43
N CYS A 27 -3.50 -2.64 -7.09
CA CYS A 27 -3.32 -2.42 -8.53
C CYS A 27 -1.87 -2.05 -8.85
N ASN A 28 -1.30 -1.11 -8.11
CA ASN A 28 0.09 -0.70 -8.33
C ASN A 28 1.07 -1.85 -8.07
N ASN A 29 0.81 -2.62 -7.02
CA ASN A 29 1.63 -3.78 -6.70
C ASN A 29 1.64 -4.79 -7.86
N ALA A 30 0.48 -5.05 -8.45
CA ALA A 30 0.35 -5.93 -9.61
C ALA A 30 1.11 -5.39 -10.83
N PHE A 31 1.04 -4.08 -11.08
CA PHE A 31 1.77 -3.46 -12.19
C PHE A 31 3.28 -3.52 -11.98
N ILE A 32 3.76 -3.35 -10.76
CA ILE A 32 5.19 -3.51 -10.45
C ILE A 32 5.65 -4.93 -10.76
N ILE A 33 4.87 -5.93 -10.35
CA ILE A 33 5.17 -7.34 -10.64
C ILE A 33 5.19 -7.57 -12.15
N GLU A 34 4.26 -6.98 -12.88
CA GLU A 34 4.21 -7.07 -14.34
C GLU A 34 5.47 -6.51 -14.99
N ILE A 35 5.95 -5.34 -14.52
CA ILE A 35 7.19 -4.75 -15.02
C ILE A 35 8.38 -5.65 -14.73
N ILE A 36 8.45 -6.20 -13.52
CA ILE A 36 9.52 -7.14 -13.16
C ILE A 36 9.52 -8.33 -14.12
N LYS A 37 8.37 -8.93 -14.37
CA LYS A 37 8.27 -10.08 -15.29
C LYS A 37 8.67 -9.72 -16.72
N LYS A 38 8.26 -8.54 -17.18
CA LYS A 38 8.59 -8.06 -18.53
C LYS A 38 10.11 -7.91 -18.72
N ASN A 39 10.83 -7.55 -17.67
CA ASN A 39 12.28 -7.38 -17.70
C ASN A 39 13.06 -8.63 -17.26
N ASP A 40 12.37 -9.68 -16.89
CA ASP A 40 12.97 -10.93 -16.39
C ASP A 40 13.27 -11.89 -17.55
N VAL A 41 14.30 -11.56 -18.32
CA VAL A 41 14.67 -12.32 -19.53
C VAL A 41 15.10 -13.74 -19.23
N ASN A 42 15.61 -14.01 -18.03
CA ASN A 42 16.07 -15.34 -17.63
C ASN A 42 15.02 -16.15 -16.89
N ASN A 43 13.79 -15.63 -16.82
CA ASN A 43 12.67 -16.26 -16.12
C ASN A 43 13.02 -16.66 -14.67
N LYS A 44 13.76 -15.78 -13.99
CA LYS A 44 14.23 -15.99 -12.61
C LYS A 44 13.10 -15.86 -11.59
N TYR A 45 12.09 -15.04 -11.90
CA TYR A 45 11.01 -14.70 -10.99
C TYR A 45 9.70 -15.33 -11.43
N ASN A 46 8.99 -15.93 -10.49
CA ASN A 46 7.68 -16.53 -10.72
C ASN A 46 6.58 -15.56 -10.32
N TRP A 47 5.62 -15.31 -11.23
CA TRP A 47 4.52 -14.36 -10.98
C TRP A 47 3.71 -14.75 -9.73
N TYR A 48 3.38 -16.02 -9.59
CA TYR A 48 2.59 -16.49 -8.45
C TYR A 48 3.31 -16.32 -7.14
N ARG A 49 4.60 -16.58 -7.10
CA ARG A 49 5.41 -16.39 -5.89
C ARG A 49 5.53 -14.92 -5.55
N MET A 50 5.66 -14.03 -6.54
CA MET A 50 5.76 -12.61 -6.30
C MET A 50 4.45 -12.02 -5.76
N THR A 51 3.29 -12.52 -6.20
CA THR A 51 2.01 -12.08 -5.67
C THR A 51 1.81 -12.48 -4.22
N ASP A 52 2.44 -13.57 -3.79
CA ASP A 52 2.37 -14.05 -2.41
C ASP A 52 3.42 -13.41 -1.51
N LEU A 53 4.44 -12.77 -2.07
CA LEU A 53 5.47 -12.13 -1.27
C LEU A 53 4.89 -10.93 -0.51
N GLU A 54 5.36 -10.76 0.72
CA GLU A 54 5.12 -9.51 1.44
C GLU A 54 5.74 -8.36 0.65
N SER A 55 5.03 -7.24 0.60
CA SER A 55 5.45 -6.08 -0.21
C SER A 55 6.87 -5.62 0.14
N GLY A 56 7.25 -5.69 1.41
CA GLY A 56 8.61 -5.34 1.84
C GLY A 56 9.70 -6.19 1.20
N LYS A 57 9.39 -7.45 0.89
CA LYS A 57 10.35 -8.35 0.22
C LYS A 57 10.46 -8.07 -1.26
N LEU A 58 9.42 -7.48 -1.87
CA LEU A 58 9.47 -7.05 -3.26
C LEU A 58 10.41 -5.88 -3.50
N ILE A 59 10.71 -5.08 -2.47
CA ILE A 59 11.60 -3.92 -2.62
C ILE A 59 12.96 -4.33 -3.18
N LYS A 60 13.51 -5.43 -2.69
CA LYS A 60 14.79 -5.94 -3.18
C LYS A 60 14.71 -6.29 -4.68
N THR A 61 13.62 -6.94 -5.08
CA THR A 61 13.39 -7.29 -6.48
C THR A 61 13.17 -6.04 -7.33
N VAL A 62 12.45 -5.04 -6.80
CA VAL A 62 12.27 -3.75 -7.47
C VAL A 62 13.63 -3.08 -7.70
N HIS A 63 14.50 -3.10 -6.69
CA HIS A 63 15.84 -2.53 -6.84
C HIS A 63 16.60 -3.22 -7.99
N GLU A 64 16.62 -4.54 -7.99
CA GLU A 64 17.37 -5.32 -9.00
C GLU A 64 16.78 -5.20 -10.41
N MET A 65 15.45 -5.17 -10.53
CA MET A 65 14.76 -5.30 -11.81
C MET A 65 14.24 -3.98 -12.39
N ILE A 66 14.09 -2.96 -11.56
CA ILE A 66 13.54 -1.68 -12.00
C ILE A 66 14.56 -0.56 -11.78
N SER A 67 15.09 -0.42 -10.57
CA SER A 67 15.93 0.73 -10.22
C SER A 67 17.22 0.78 -10.99
N LEU A 68 17.83 -0.34 -11.25
CA LEU A 68 19.10 -0.40 -12.02
C LEU A 68 18.92 0.03 -13.47
N LYS A 69 17.70 -0.10 -14.01
CA LYS A 69 17.40 0.26 -15.40
C LYS A 69 16.75 1.64 -15.54
N TYR A 70 15.86 2.00 -14.61
CA TYR A 70 14.99 3.18 -14.72
C TYR A 70 15.26 4.24 -13.66
N GLY A 71 16.19 4.00 -12.73
CA GLY A 71 16.44 4.89 -11.59
C GLY A 71 15.67 4.50 -10.34
N THR A 72 15.96 5.19 -9.22
CA THR A 72 15.48 4.79 -7.90
C THR A 72 14.15 5.44 -7.48
N GLU A 73 13.53 6.23 -8.35
CA GLU A 73 12.30 6.96 -7.98
C GLU A 73 11.16 6.01 -7.61
N VAL A 74 10.94 4.95 -8.40
CA VAL A 74 9.89 3.97 -8.11
C VAL A 74 10.17 3.25 -6.80
N GLU A 75 11.40 2.80 -6.61
CA GLU A 75 11.79 2.11 -5.37
C GLU A 75 11.55 2.99 -4.13
N ASN A 76 11.99 4.23 -4.17
CA ASN A 76 11.86 5.15 -3.04
C ASN A 76 10.41 5.44 -2.71
N LEU A 77 9.60 5.69 -3.72
CA LEU A 77 8.17 5.95 -3.54
C LEU A 77 7.43 4.70 -3.06
N TYR A 78 7.74 3.57 -3.65
CA TYR A 78 7.16 2.28 -3.28
C TYR A 78 7.48 1.93 -1.82
N SER A 79 8.72 2.14 -1.39
CA SER A 79 9.12 1.89 0.00
C SER A 79 8.32 2.73 1.00
N LYS A 80 8.11 4.01 0.67
CA LYS A 80 7.31 4.92 1.49
C LYS A 80 5.84 4.45 1.56
N ILE A 81 5.30 4.03 0.44
CA ILE A 81 3.93 3.53 0.35
C ILE A 81 3.77 2.24 1.17
N ILE A 82 4.72 1.32 1.08
CA ILE A 82 4.68 0.07 1.83
C ILE A 82 4.67 0.33 3.34
N GLU A 83 5.46 1.29 3.81
CA GLU A 83 5.46 1.62 5.23
C GLU A 83 4.09 2.09 5.70
N LYS A 84 3.44 2.96 4.94
CA LYS A 84 2.09 3.42 5.26
C LYS A 84 1.06 2.29 5.13
N ARG A 85 1.19 1.45 4.11
CA ARG A 85 0.32 0.29 3.93
C ARG A 85 0.41 -0.66 5.12
N ASN A 86 1.60 -0.89 5.62
CA ASN A 86 1.80 -1.75 6.78
C ASN A 86 1.10 -1.17 8.03
N ARG A 87 1.09 0.15 8.18
CA ARG A 87 0.35 0.78 9.28
C ARG A 87 -1.15 0.55 9.14
N ILE A 88 -1.69 0.62 7.93
CA ILE A 88 -3.11 0.34 7.67
C ILE A 88 -3.44 -1.14 7.95
N ILE A 89 -2.64 -2.06 7.41
CA ILE A 89 -2.91 -3.51 7.53
C ILE A 89 -2.76 -3.99 8.99
N HIS A 90 -1.84 -3.44 9.73
CA HIS A 90 -1.61 -3.79 11.13
C HIS A 90 -2.32 -2.83 12.10
N SER A 91 -3.44 -2.28 11.66
CA SER A 91 -4.27 -1.41 12.48
C SER A 91 -5.34 -2.19 13.23
N PHE A 92 -5.98 -1.52 14.16
CA PHE A 92 -7.06 -2.07 14.96
C PHE A 92 -8.17 -1.03 15.13
N GLY A 93 -9.41 -1.50 15.29
CA GLY A 93 -10.56 -0.61 15.43
C GLY A 93 -10.60 0.05 16.81
N ILE A 94 -10.93 1.34 16.83
CA ILE A 94 -11.19 2.10 18.05
C ILE A 94 -12.47 2.90 17.90
N THR A 95 -13.02 3.34 19.04
CA THR A 95 -14.10 4.31 19.07
C THR A 95 -13.51 5.67 19.47
N ALA A 96 -13.64 6.64 18.57
CA ALA A 96 -13.15 7.99 18.82
C ALA A 96 -14.06 8.73 19.84
N GLU A 97 -13.60 9.88 20.33
CA GLU A 97 -14.31 10.66 21.33
C GLU A 97 -15.71 11.08 20.87
N ASN A 98 -15.89 11.30 19.57
CA ASN A 98 -17.19 11.65 18.98
C ASN A 98 -18.08 10.44 18.72
N GLY A 99 -17.67 9.25 19.14
CA GLY A 99 -18.43 8.01 18.95
C GLY A 99 -18.19 7.32 17.62
N GLU A 100 -17.41 7.91 16.72
CA GLU A 100 -17.12 7.29 15.42
C GLU A 100 -16.13 6.14 15.55
N GLN A 101 -16.36 5.11 14.72
CA GLN A 101 -15.43 4.00 14.60
C GLN A 101 -14.35 4.37 13.57
N ILE A 102 -13.10 4.22 13.95
CA ILE A 102 -11.94 4.44 13.05
C ILE A 102 -10.86 3.43 13.37
N LEU A 103 -9.83 3.41 12.54
CA LEU A 103 -8.65 2.58 12.78
C LEU A 103 -7.58 3.39 13.52
N ALA A 104 -6.83 2.68 14.36
CA ALA A 104 -5.61 3.20 14.95
C ALA A 104 -4.50 2.19 14.69
N THR A 105 -3.28 2.63 14.78
CA THR A 105 -2.10 1.81 14.57
C THR A 105 -1.00 2.26 15.51
N LYS A 106 0.17 1.69 15.37
CA LYS A 106 1.34 2.10 16.16
C LYS A 106 2.58 2.14 15.29
N THR A 107 3.55 2.92 15.71
CA THR A 107 4.88 2.89 15.09
C THR A 107 5.55 1.56 15.41
N LYS A 108 6.63 1.28 14.68
CA LYS A 108 7.42 0.07 14.92
C LYS A 108 8.04 0.12 16.32
N ILE A 109 8.40 -1.07 16.83
CA ILE A 109 9.09 -1.20 18.13
C ILE A 109 10.32 -0.30 18.18
N LYS A 110 11.09 -0.25 17.09
CA LYS A 110 12.29 0.59 16.97
C LYS A 110 11.98 2.08 17.14
N GLU A 111 10.76 2.50 16.82
CA GLU A 111 10.30 3.89 16.86
C GLU A 111 9.50 4.20 18.13
N GLY A 112 9.44 3.27 19.08
CA GLY A 112 8.85 3.48 20.38
C GLY A 112 7.40 3.03 20.58
N ASN A 113 6.83 2.27 19.64
CA ASN A 113 5.46 1.75 19.75
C ASN A 113 4.41 2.84 20.05
N GLN A 114 4.57 4.02 19.47
CA GLN A 114 3.62 5.10 19.68
C GLN A 114 2.35 4.87 18.86
N GLN A 115 1.20 4.96 19.51
CA GLN A 115 -0.10 4.82 18.85
C GLN A 115 -0.48 6.11 18.15
N PHE A 116 -1.11 5.98 16.98
CA PHE A 116 -1.69 7.09 16.27
C PHE A 116 -2.91 6.61 15.46
N ARG A 117 -3.76 7.55 15.07
CA ARG A 117 -5.01 7.24 14.37
C ARG A 117 -4.77 7.25 12.86
N ILE A 118 -5.42 6.31 12.16
CA ILE A 118 -5.52 6.33 10.72
C ILE A 118 -6.68 7.28 10.38
N THR A 119 -6.35 8.52 10.11
CA THR A 119 -7.33 9.56 9.81
C THR A 119 -7.71 9.55 8.32
N GLU A 120 -8.77 10.28 7.96
CA GLU A 120 -9.10 10.47 6.55
C GLU A 120 -7.95 11.12 5.80
N GLU A 121 -7.26 12.08 6.42
CA GLU A 121 -6.07 12.73 5.84
C GLU A 121 -4.96 11.73 5.57
N PHE A 122 -4.74 10.79 6.48
CA PHE A 122 -3.75 9.73 6.30
C PHE A 122 -4.10 8.87 5.07
N LEU A 123 -5.36 8.48 4.95
CA LEU A 123 -5.84 7.67 3.82
C LEU A 123 -5.74 8.44 2.49
N LEU A 124 -6.12 9.71 2.48
CA LEU A 124 -6.01 10.56 1.29
C LEU A 124 -4.56 10.74 0.86
N GLU A 125 -3.66 10.96 1.80
CA GLU A 125 -2.22 11.06 1.50
C GLU A 125 -1.69 9.76 0.91
N PHE A 126 -2.08 8.63 1.49
CA PHE A 126 -1.70 7.31 0.98
C PHE A 126 -2.19 7.09 -0.45
N ILE A 127 -3.45 7.43 -0.73
CA ILE A 127 -4.04 7.35 -2.07
C ILE A 127 -3.26 8.24 -3.04
N LYS A 128 -2.92 9.47 -2.62
CA LYS A 128 -2.15 10.40 -3.43
C LYS A 128 -0.77 9.87 -3.77
N LEU A 129 -0.08 9.27 -2.82
CA LEU A 129 1.22 8.64 -3.07
C LEU A 129 1.10 7.51 -4.08
N ASN A 130 0.04 6.72 -4.00
CA ASN A 130 -0.22 5.66 -4.99
C ASN A 130 -0.50 6.23 -6.37
N ASP A 131 -1.15 7.39 -6.46
CA ASP A 131 -1.38 8.06 -7.74
C ASP A 131 -0.06 8.54 -8.36
N GLU A 132 0.84 9.09 -7.56
CA GLU A 132 2.18 9.44 -8.02
C GLU A 132 2.96 8.21 -8.51
N LEU A 133 2.84 7.10 -7.80
CA LEU A 133 3.46 5.85 -8.22
C LEU A 133 2.87 5.37 -9.55
N SER A 134 1.55 5.45 -9.70
CA SER A 134 0.87 5.09 -10.95
C SER A 134 1.43 5.86 -12.13
N ASP A 135 1.65 7.17 -11.98
CA ASP A 135 2.22 8.00 -13.05
C ASP A 135 3.62 7.51 -13.47
N LYS A 136 4.44 7.17 -12.51
CA LYS A 136 5.79 6.66 -12.79
C LYS A 136 5.75 5.29 -13.47
N ILE A 137 4.85 4.43 -13.03
CA ILE A 137 4.65 3.11 -13.62
C ILE A 137 4.17 3.23 -15.07
N TYR A 138 3.23 4.13 -15.35
CA TYR A 138 2.74 4.39 -16.71
C TYR A 138 3.89 4.80 -17.64
N LYS A 139 4.74 5.69 -17.19
CA LYS A 139 5.89 6.14 -17.99
C LYS A 139 6.84 4.99 -18.32
N ILE A 140 7.10 4.12 -17.35
CA ILE A 140 7.97 2.95 -17.56
C ILE A 140 7.33 1.97 -18.55
N ARG A 141 6.01 1.78 -18.48
CA ARG A 141 5.28 0.89 -19.38
C ARG A 141 5.12 1.45 -20.79
N GLY A 142 5.41 2.73 -20.99
CA GLY A 142 5.33 3.38 -22.29
C GLY A 142 3.96 3.90 -22.68
N TYR A 143 3.10 4.19 -21.70
CA TYR A 143 1.78 4.77 -21.93
C TYR A 143 1.79 6.28 -21.74
#